data_3ddea900a9158c8c4f854be2f5919cbf
#
_entry.id   3ddea900a9158c8c4f854be2f5919cbf
#
_cell.length_a   1.000
_cell.length_b   1.000
_cell.length_c   1.000
_cell.angle_alpha   90.00
_cell.angle_beta   90.00
_cell.angle_gamma   90.00
#
_symmetry.space_group_name_H-M   'P 1'
#
loop_
_entity.id
_entity.type
_entity.pdbx_description
1 polymer ?
#
loop_
_entity_poly.entity_id
_entity_poly.type
_entity_poly.pdbx_seq_one_letter_code
_entity_poly.pdbx_strand_id
1 'polypeptide(L)'
;MTFKKSIIAAALLLPAMAWAQDSSANTNGLTYNYVGIGYANIFFHSPIQATLHGTSIEGSKLISDNFYVFGNYFDTSTDQIKISGQTSATDMNFRQYQLSAGYRRVLQPGTDLIASVSAVNGSRRFNSGASTEANIYPVSLGVKRKLTDAIEASASGIIVSGDFASVVNLQYKFSDLYAIGGYFRHDPNSTIYALNVRYLF
;
A
#
# COMPACT_ATOMS: atom_id res chain seq x y z
N MET A 1 -23.78 7.06 0.60
CA MET A 1 -24.10 5.71 0.03
C MET A 1 -22.88 4.90 -0.37
N THR A 2 -21.75 5.13 0.27
CA THR A 2 -20.39 4.62 -0.09
C THR A 2 -20.00 3.32 0.65
N PHE A 3 -20.62 3.01 1.78
CA PHE A 3 -20.28 1.85 2.62
C PHE A 3 -20.47 0.47 1.96
N LYS A 4 -21.43 0.34 1.01
CA LYS A 4 -21.73 -0.97 0.37
C LYS A 4 -20.65 -1.47 -0.59
N LYS A 5 -19.83 -0.58 -1.19
CA LYS A 5 -18.79 -0.98 -2.16
C LYS A 5 -17.50 -1.46 -1.50
N SER A 6 -17.18 -0.92 -0.32
CA SER A 6 -16.00 -1.34 0.46
C SER A 6 -16.16 -2.75 1.04
N ILE A 7 -17.39 -3.15 1.38
CA ILE A 7 -17.71 -4.50 1.87
C ILE A 7 -17.52 -5.56 0.78
N ILE A 8 -17.76 -5.23 -0.49
CA ILE A 8 -17.58 -6.16 -1.61
C ILE A 8 -16.08 -6.41 -1.87
N ALA A 9 -15.23 -5.39 -1.73
CA ALA A 9 -13.78 -5.57 -1.86
C ALA A 9 -13.20 -6.43 -0.73
N ALA A 10 -13.68 -6.27 0.49
CA ALA A 10 -13.32 -7.12 1.63
C ALA A 10 -13.82 -8.57 1.45
N ALA A 11 -15.00 -8.76 0.91
CA ALA A 11 -15.58 -10.09 0.64
C ALA A 11 -14.83 -10.86 -0.46
N LEU A 12 -14.20 -10.18 -1.42
CA LEU A 12 -13.37 -10.80 -2.45
C LEU A 12 -11.98 -11.23 -1.94
N LEU A 13 -11.53 -10.68 -0.81
CA LEU A 13 -10.27 -11.08 -0.17
C LEU A 13 -10.44 -12.31 0.73
N LEU A 14 -11.65 -12.58 1.22
CA LEU A 14 -11.95 -13.72 2.10
C LEU A 14 -11.66 -15.11 1.46
N PRO A 15 -11.99 -15.39 0.18
CA PRO A 15 -11.60 -16.65 -0.46
C PRO A 15 -10.09 -16.79 -0.62
N ALA A 16 -9.36 -15.69 -0.82
CA ALA A 16 -7.91 -15.73 -0.90
C ALA A 16 -7.27 -16.14 0.45
N MET A 17 -7.94 -15.90 1.56
CA MET A 17 -7.49 -16.31 2.91
C MET A 17 -7.61 -17.83 3.13
N ALA A 18 -8.61 -18.49 2.54
CA ALA A 18 -8.79 -19.94 2.64
C ALA A 18 -7.67 -20.74 1.92
N TRP A 19 -7.03 -20.13 0.91
CA TRP A 19 -5.87 -20.71 0.22
C TRP A 19 -4.54 -20.38 0.91
N ALA A 20 -4.60 -19.66 2.02
CA ALA A 20 -3.44 -19.11 2.71
C ALA A 20 -2.77 -20.12 3.67
N GLN A 21 -3.46 -21.17 4.09
CA GLN A 21 -2.99 -22.05 5.16
C GLN A 21 -1.91 -23.07 4.78
N ASP A 22 -1.55 -23.20 3.49
CA ASP A 22 -0.69 -24.30 3.02
C ASP A 22 0.71 -23.90 2.52
N SER A 23 1.18 -22.65 2.73
CA SER A 23 2.54 -22.32 2.30
C SER A 23 3.56 -22.59 3.42
N SER A 24 4.26 -23.73 3.32
CA SER A 24 5.46 -24.04 4.11
C SER A 24 6.69 -23.19 3.73
N ALA A 25 6.49 -22.11 3.00
CA ALA A 25 7.57 -21.24 2.51
C ALA A 25 8.34 -20.63 3.68
N ASN A 26 9.66 -20.72 3.62
CA ASN A 26 10.55 -20.15 4.64
C ASN A 26 10.52 -18.62 4.62
N THR A 27 9.92 -18.00 5.63
CA THR A 27 9.77 -16.55 5.74
C THR A 27 11.04 -15.84 6.24
N ASN A 28 12.10 -16.55 6.60
CA ASN A 28 13.28 -15.97 7.28
C ASN A 28 12.93 -15.19 8.57
N GLY A 29 11.81 -15.57 9.21
CA GLY A 29 11.28 -14.88 10.39
C GLY A 29 10.62 -13.53 10.11
N LEU A 30 10.40 -13.18 8.83
CA LEU A 30 9.73 -11.95 8.37
C LEU A 30 8.29 -12.24 7.95
N THR A 31 7.42 -11.25 8.11
CA THR A 31 6.00 -11.34 7.76
C THR A 31 5.78 -11.02 6.29
N TYR A 32 5.28 -12.00 5.54
CA TYR A 32 4.85 -11.83 4.15
C TYR A 32 3.37 -12.18 3.95
N ASN A 33 2.79 -12.95 4.87
CA ASN A 33 1.42 -13.42 4.78
C ASN A 33 0.52 -12.59 5.70
N TYR A 34 -0.26 -11.69 5.12
CA TYR A 34 -1.20 -10.86 5.87
C TYR A 34 -2.26 -10.23 4.98
N VAL A 35 -3.35 -9.82 5.61
CA VAL A 35 -4.35 -8.90 5.08
C VAL A 35 -4.59 -7.80 6.09
N GLY A 36 -4.77 -6.57 5.63
CA GLY A 36 -4.96 -5.41 6.49
C GLY A 36 -6.01 -4.45 5.99
N ILE A 37 -6.62 -3.76 6.93
CA ILE A 37 -7.51 -2.64 6.67
C ILE A 37 -7.13 -1.46 7.57
N GLY A 38 -7.26 -0.26 7.06
CA GLY A 38 -6.86 0.92 7.81
C GLY A 38 -7.31 2.23 7.19
N TYR A 39 -6.61 3.26 7.58
CA TYR A 39 -6.86 4.63 7.20
C TYR A 39 -5.64 5.22 6.50
N ALA A 40 -5.88 5.94 5.42
CA ALA A 40 -4.84 6.60 4.63
C ALA A 40 -5.08 8.11 4.54
N ASN A 41 -3.97 8.85 4.52
CA ASN A 41 -3.91 10.26 4.18
C ASN A 41 -3.00 10.41 2.96
N ILE A 42 -3.46 11.13 1.96
CA ILE A 42 -2.72 11.43 0.73
C ILE A 42 -2.62 12.95 0.59
N PHE A 43 -1.41 13.45 0.57
CA PHE A 43 -1.10 14.85 0.36
C PHE A 43 -0.59 15.02 -1.07
N PHE A 44 -1.37 15.65 -1.93
CA PHE A 44 -0.91 16.07 -3.25
C PHE A 44 -0.18 17.41 -3.14
N HIS A 45 0.95 17.52 -3.84
CA HIS A 45 1.73 18.74 -3.96
C HIS A 45 1.31 19.59 -5.18
N SER A 46 2.10 20.61 -5.54
CA SER A 46 1.83 21.42 -6.74
C SER A 46 1.68 20.57 -8.02
N PRO A 47 0.81 20.94 -9.02
CA PRO A 47 0.01 22.17 -9.04
C PRO A 47 -1.34 22.10 -8.31
N ILE A 48 -1.82 20.90 -8.00
CA ILE A 48 -3.04 20.68 -7.23
C ILE A 48 -2.65 20.30 -5.81
N GLN A 49 -2.88 21.20 -4.87
CA GLN A 49 -2.67 20.90 -3.44
C GLN A 49 -3.97 20.41 -2.83
N ALA A 50 -3.94 19.19 -2.33
CA ALA A 50 -5.09 18.56 -1.68
C ALA A 50 -4.64 17.59 -0.61
N THR A 51 -5.41 17.51 0.47
CA THR A 51 -5.26 16.47 1.49
C THR A 51 -6.49 15.59 1.44
N LEU A 52 -6.29 14.33 1.09
CA LEU A 52 -7.36 13.34 1.01
C LEU A 52 -7.26 12.36 2.17
N HIS A 53 -8.40 11.93 2.65
CA HIS A 53 -8.53 10.98 3.75
C HIS A 53 -9.45 9.84 3.34
N GLY A 54 -9.19 8.64 3.83
CA GLY A 54 -10.08 7.53 3.54
C GLY A 54 -9.55 6.18 3.94
N THR A 55 -10.13 5.15 3.34
CA THR A 55 -9.85 3.76 3.66
C THR A 55 -8.67 3.23 2.86
N SER A 56 -7.84 2.42 3.51
CA SER A 56 -6.84 1.57 2.86
C SER A 56 -7.13 0.10 3.12
N ILE A 57 -6.87 -0.73 2.11
CA ILE A 57 -6.90 -2.19 2.22
C ILE A 57 -5.60 -2.69 1.59
N GLU A 58 -4.94 -3.64 2.25
CA GLU A 58 -3.72 -4.23 1.74
C GLU A 58 -3.68 -5.73 1.99
N GLY A 59 -2.85 -6.43 1.24
CA GLY A 59 -2.60 -7.84 1.47
C GLY A 59 -1.32 -8.28 0.81
N SER A 60 -0.67 -9.26 1.41
CA SER A 60 0.55 -9.89 0.90
C SER A 60 0.52 -11.37 1.15
N LYS A 61 1.09 -12.14 0.22
CA LYS A 61 1.27 -13.58 0.36
C LYS A 61 2.60 -14.01 -0.25
N LEU A 62 3.36 -14.81 0.50
CA LEU A 62 4.51 -15.54 0.00
C LEU A 62 4.01 -16.74 -0.83
N ILE A 63 4.43 -16.81 -2.09
CA ILE A 63 4.01 -17.87 -3.04
C ILE A 63 5.05 -18.99 -3.04
N SER A 64 6.31 -18.66 -2.82
CA SER A 64 7.42 -19.58 -2.66
C SER A 64 8.49 -18.93 -1.79
N ASP A 65 9.57 -19.64 -1.50
CA ASP A 65 10.67 -19.10 -0.70
C ASP A 65 11.23 -17.77 -1.19
N ASN A 66 11.12 -17.49 -2.49
CA ASN A 66 11.69 -16.29 -3.10
C ASN A 66 10.66 -15.35 -3.72
N PHE A 67 9.40 -15.76 -3.88
CA PHE A 67 8.40 -14.94 -4.58
C PHE A 67 7.21 -14.63 -3.68
N TYR A 68 6.75 -13.38 -3.73
CA TYR A 68 5.54 -12.93 -3.06
C TYR A 68 4.67 -12.09 -3.99
N VAL A 69 3.40 -12.01 -3.67
CA VAL A 69 2.46 -11.06 -4.27
C VAL A 69 2.01 -10.07 -3.20
N PHE A 70 1.75 -8.85 -3.62
CA PHE A 70 1.23 -7.78 -2.77
C PHE A 70 0.17 -7.01 -3.52
N GLY A 71 -0.89 -6.64 -2.82
CA GLY A 71 -1.92 -5.75 -3.34
C GLY A 71 -2.30 -4.68 -2.34
N ASN A 72 -2.65 -3.49 -2.83
CA ASN A 72 -3.29 -2.48 -2.01
C ASN A 72 -4.41 -1.75 -2.76
N TYR A 73 -5.29 -1.14 -1.99
CA TYR A 73 -6.39 -0.31 -2.45
C TYR A 73 -6.53 0.90 -1.53
N PHE A 74 -6.67 2.07 -2.14
CA PHE A 74 -7.04 3.31 -1.46
C PHE A 74 -8.34 3.85 -2.03
N ASP A 75 -9.26 4.27 -1.14
CA ASP A 75 -10.46 5.05 -1.48
C ASP A 75 -10.52 6.26 -0.56
N THR A 76 -10.13 7.42 -1.09
CA THR A 76 -9.90 8.63 -0.33
C THR A 76 -10.61 9.81 -0.99
N SER A 77 -10.99 10.81 -0.19
CA SER A 77 -11.68 12.01 -0.66
C SER A 77 -11.28 13.26 0.12
N THR A 78 -11.55 14.40 -0.48
CA THR A 78 -11.49 15.73 0.17
C THR A 78 -12.62 16.60 -0.35
N ASP A 79 -13.00 17.58 0.43
CA ASP A 79 -14.00 18.63 0.09
C ASP A 79 -13.33 19.96 -0.30
N GLN A 80 -11.99 20.03 -0.23
CA GLN A 80 -11.23 21.24 -0.53
C GLN A 80 -9.97 20.93 -1.31
N ILE A 81 -9.77 21.67 -2.41
CA ILE A 81 -8.54 21.63 -3.18
C ILE A 81 -8.02 23.07 -3.39
N LYS A 82 -6.70 23.19 -3.56
CA LYS A 82 -6.06 24.45 -3.99
C LYS A 82 -5.45 24.25 -5.37
N ILE A 83 -5.82 25.10 -6.29
CA ILE A 83 -5.27 25.13 -7.66
C ILE A 83 -4.59 26.48 -7.85
N SER A 84 -3.29 26.47 -8.17
CA SER A 84 -2.48 27.69 -8.35
C SER A 84 -2.60 28.69 -7.19
N GLY A 85 -2.67 28.17 -5.94
CA GLY A 85 -2.77 28.99 -4.72
C GLY A 85 -4.18 29.46 -4.36
N GLN A 86 -5.18 29.28 -5.22
CA GLN A 86 -6.58 29.58 -4.91
C GLN A 86 -7.29 28.37 -4.33
N THR A 87 -7.98 28.56 -3.20
CA THR A 87 -8.82 27.52 -2.61
C THR A 87 -10.13 27.43 -3.37
N SER A 88 -10.48 26.23 -3.82
CA SER A 88 -11.77 25.91 -4.42
C SER A 88 -12.49 24.89 -3.56
N ALA A 89 -13.74 25.14 -3.23
CA ALA A 89 -14.63 24.17 -2.59
C ALA A 89 -15.09 23.15 -3.65
N THR A 90 -14.18 22.27 -4.05
CA THR A 90 -14.46 21.24 -5.04
C THR A 90 -14.07 19.90 -4.42
N ASP A 91 -15.03 19.00 -4.36
CA ASP A 91 -14.76 17.65 -3.89
C ASP A 91 -13.90 16.90 -4.91
N MET A 92 -12.93 16.20 -4.40
CA MET A 92 -12.11 15.27 -5.18
C MET A 92 -12.11 13.90 -4.52
N ASN A 93 -12.41 12.89 -5.32
CA ASN A 93 -12.26 11.49 -4.92
C ASN A 93 -11.05 10.92 -5.64
N PHE A 94 -10.23 10.15 -4.91
CA PHE A 94 -9.10 9.43 -5.46
C PHE A 94 -9.19 7.96 -5.08
N ARG A 95 -9.09 7.11 -6.09
CA ARG A 95 -9.01 5.65 -5.93
C ARG A 95 -7.75 5.14 -6.57
N GLN A 96 -7.10 4.21 -5.90
CA GLN A 96 -5.93 3.53 -6.42
C GLN A 96 -6.02 2.05 -6.13
N TYR A 97 -5.70 1.26 -7.14
CA TYR A 97 -5.47 -0.19 -7.03
C TYR A 97 -4.03 -0.47 -7.42
N GLN A 98 -3.38 -1.31 -6.65
CA GLN A 98 -2.04 -1.80 -6.97
C GLN A 98 -2.01 -3.31 -6.83
N LEU A 99 -1.39 -3.98 -7.80
CA LEU A 99 -0.99 -5.37 -7.72
C LEU A 99 0.49 -5.47 -8.05
N SER A 100 1.23 -6.22 -7.24
CA SER A 100 2.69 -6.36 -7.36
C SER A 100 3.10 -7.83 -7.33
N ALA A 101 4.07 -8.17 -8.17
CA ALA A 101 4.84 -9.39 -8.06
C ALA A 101 6.22 -9.04 -7.51
N GLY A 102 6.62 -9.68 -6.42
CA GLY A 102 7.85 -9.41 -5.72
C GLY A 102 8.77 -10.62 -5.66
N TYR A 103 10.07 -10.33 -5.68
CA TYR A 103 11.16 -11.27 -5.42
C TYR A 103 11.85 -10.88 -4.13
N ARG A 104 12.18 -11.87 -3.32
CA ARG A 104 13.00 -11.70 -2.12
C ARG A 104 14.23 -12.59 -2.17
N ARG A 105 15.31 -12.12 -1.59
CA ARG A 105 16.53 -12.89 -1.37
C ARG A 105 16.98 -12.69 0.07
N VAL A 106 17.14 -13.78 0.78
CA VAL A 106 17.71 -13.77 2.13
C VAL A 106 19.16 -13.26 2.06
N LEU A 107 19.47 -12.18 2.76
CA LEU A 107 20.83 -11.65 2.92
C LEU A 107 21.49 -12.23 4.19
N GLN A 108 20.71 -12.26 5.27
CA GLN A 108 21.11 -12.84 6.56
C GLN A 108 19.83 -13.13 7.38
N PRO A 109 19.93 -13.89 8.50
CA PRO A 109 18.77 -14.12 9.35
C PRO A 109 18.04 -12.84 9.70
N GLY A 110 16.72 -12.79 9.45
CA GLY A 110 15.86 -11.63 9.68
C GLY A 110 16.07 -10.46 8.74
N THR A 111 16.79 -10.61 7.61
CA THR A 111 17.01 -9.54 6.63
C THR A 111 16.91 -10.07 5.21
N ASP A 112 15.99 -9.50 4.44
CA ASP A 112 15.78 -9.81 3.03
C ASP A 112 16.04 -8.57 2.14
N LEU A 113 16.71 -8.79 1.02
CA LEU A 113 16.62 -7.91 -0.15
C LEU A 113 15.27 -8.16 -0.81
N ILE A 114 14.55 -7.11 -1.15
CA ILE A 114 13.24 -7.20 -1.81
C ILE A 114 13.24 -6.39 -3.10
N ALA A 115 12.67 -6.94 -4.15
CA ALA A 115 12.44 -6.25 -5.42
C ALA A 115 11.01 -6.54 -5.88
N SER A 116 10.37 -5.61 -6.57
CA SER A 116 9.04 -5.86 -7.14
C SER A 116 8.78 -5.06 -8.40
N VAL A 117 7.86 -5.59 -9.21
CA VAL A 117 7.20 -4.88 -10.29
C VAL A 117 5.71 -4.78 -9.95
N SER A 118 5.11 -3.65 -10.27
CA SER A 118 3.72 -3.38 -9.92
C SER A 118 2.93 -2.91 -11.13
N ALA A 119 1.63 -3.21 -11.13
CA ALA A 119 0.63 -2.53 -11.96
C ALA A 119 -0.24 -1.68 -11.03
N VAL A 120 -0.29 -0.39 -11.28
CA VAL A 120 -1.07 0.57 -10.49
C VAL A 120 -2.04 1.29 -11.40
N ASN A 121 -3.32 1.25 -11.06
CA ASN A 121 -4.36 2.07 -11.66
C ASN A 121 -4.83 3.10 -10.64
N GLY A 122 -4.74 4.38 -11.00
CA GLY A 122 -5.22 5.49 -10.19
C GLY A 122 -6.28 6.29 -10.92
N SER A 123 -7.37 6.63 -10.24
CA SER A 123 -8.42 7.49 -10.78
C SER A 123 -8.70 8.67 -9.85
N ARG A 124 -8.80 9.85 -10.44
CA ARG A 124 -9.24 11.09 -9.78
C ARG A 124 -10.56 11.51 -10.38
N ARG A 125 -11.53 11.83 -9.54
CA ARG A 125 -12.84 12.34 -9.97
C ARG A 125 -13.17 13.60 -9.19
N PHE A 126 -13.55 14.65 -9.91
CA PHE A 126 -14.01 15.92 -9.35
C PHE A 126 -15.54 16.01 -9.42
N ASN A 127 -16.16 16.78 -8.52
CA ASN A 127 -17.61 17.02 -8.55
C ASN A 127 -18.08 17.73 -9.82
N SER A 128 -17.19 18.45 -10.50
CA SER A 128 -17.45 19.06 -11.84
C SER A 128 -17.71 18.02 -12.92
N GLY A 129 -17.60 16.71 -12.62
CA GLY A 129 -17.72 15.63 -13.58
C GLY A 129 -16.41 15.28 -14.30
N ALA A 130 -15.37 16.09 -14.17
CA ALA A 130 -14.06 15.78 -14.73
C ALA A 130 -13.44 14.56 -14.03
N SER A 131 -12.87 13.67 -14.81
CA SER A 131 -12.16 12.48 -14.29
C SER A 131 -10.84 12.28 -15.04
N THR A 132 -9.85 11.78 -14.34
CA THR A 132 -8.55 11.39 -14.90
C THR A 132 -8.19 10.02 -14.40
N GLU A 133 -7.78 9.15 -15.30
CA GLU A 133 -7.28 7.81 -14.98
C GLU A 133 -5.85 7.68 -15.48
N ALA A 134 -5.01 6.99 -14.71
CA ALA A 134 -3.63 6.72 -15.07
C ALA A 134 -3.26 5.28 -14.70
N ASN A 135 -2.56 4.61 -15.61
CA ASN A 135 -1.90 3.33 -15.36
C ASN A 135 -0.39 3.56 -15.32
N ILE A 136 0.24 3.09 -14.28
CA ILE A 136 1.69 3.17 -14.11
C ILE A 136 2.25 1.80 -13.70
N TYR A 137 3.53 1.58 -14.02
CA TYR A 137 4.20 0.30 -13.77
C TYR A 137 5.50 0.52 -12.98
N PRO A 138 5.39 0.75 -11.66
CA PRO A 138 6.55 0.99 -10.81
C PRO A 138 7.43 -0.26 -10.67
N VAL A 139 8.74 -0.01 -10.57
CA VAL A 139 9.73 -1.01 -10.15
C VAL A 139 10.32 -0.56 -8.83
N SER A 140 10.45 -1.48 -7.88
CA SER A 140 11.02 -1.18 -6.56
C SER A 140 12.21 -2.09 -6.23
N LEU A 141 13.13 -1.55 -5.43
CA LEU A 141 14.22 -2.27 -4.79
C LEU A 141 14.38 -1.76 -3.36
N GLY A 142 14.56 -2.68 -2.41
CA GLY A 142 14.66 -2.31 -1.01
C GLY A 142 15.16 -3.43 -0.11
N VAL A 143 15.09 -3.17 1.19
CA VAL A 143 15.46 -4.11 2.23
C VAL A 143 14.30 -4.21 3.23
N LYS A 144 14.00 -5.43 3.67
CA LYS A 144 13.10 -5.71 4.78
C LYS A 144 13.88 -6.37 5.90
N ARG A 145 13.70 -5.90 7.13
CA ARG A 145 14.46 -6.34 8.28
C ARG A 145 13.60 -6.50 9.53
N LYS A 146 13.83 -7.57 10.25
CA LYS A 146 13.36 -7.79 11.62
C LYS A 146 14.26 -7.00 12.56
N LEU A 147 13.72 -6.01 13.24
CA LEU A 147 14.44 -5.18 14.22
C LEU A 147 14.40 -5.82 15.61
N THR A 148 13.26 -6.38 15.98
CA THR A 148 13.03 -7.19 17.19
C THR A 148 12.07 -8.31 16.83
N ASP A 149 11.72 -9.19 17.78
CA ASP A 149 10.71 -10.24 17.54
C ASP A 149 9.32 -9.65 17.21
N ALA A 150 9.03 -8.46 17.72
CA ALA A 150 7.75 -7.78 17.51
C ALA A 150 7.81 -6.72 16.40
N ILE A 151 8.99 -6.22 16.00
CA ILE A 151 9.10 -5.08 15.09
C ILE A 151 9.84 -5.46 13.81
N GLU A 152 9.20 -5.21 12.68
CA GLU A 152 9.78 -5.31 11.34
C GLU A 152 9.73 -3.95 10.64
N ALA A 153 10.75 -3.63 9.86
CA ALA A 153 10.81 -2.45 9.03
C ALA A 153 11.22 -2.81 7.60
N SER A 154 10.76 -2.05 6.63
CA SER A 154 11.31 -2.08 5.28
C SER A 154 11.49 -0.68 4.72
N ALA A 155 12.51 -0.53 3.88
CA ALA A 155 12.76 0.69 3.13
C ALA A 155 13.04 0.32 1.67
N SER A 156 12.42 1.03 0.73
CA SER A 156 12.55 0.78 -0.71
C SER A 156 12.60 2.08 -1.49
N GLY A 157 13.41 2.11 -2.55
CA GLY A 157 13.30 3.07 -3.63
C GLY A 157 12.38 2.52 -4.71
N ILE A 158 11.58 3.41 -5.30
CA ILE A 158 10.65 3.09 -6.39
C ILE A 158 10.94 4.02 -7.56
N ILE A 159 10.99 3.48 -8.77
CA ILE A 159 11.06 4.24 -10.01
C ILE A 159 9.69 4.15 -10.69
N VAL A 160 9.12 5.31 -10.99
CA VAL A 160 7.80 5.48 -11.62
C VAL A 160 7.91 6.50 -12.74
N SER A 161 7.75 6.09 -13.99
CA SER A 161 7.75 7.01 -15.15
C SER A 161 8.94 7.98 -15.21
N GLY A 162 10.09 7.56 -14.68
CA GLY A 162 11.31 8.39 -14.60
C GLY A 162 11.48 9.14 -13.27
N ASP A 163 10.46 9.25 -12.45
CA ASP A 163 10.52 9.84 -11.12
C ASP A 163 10.94 8.82 -10.07
N PHE A 164 11.57 9.30 -9.00
CA PHE A 164 11.97 8.50 -7.85
C PHE A 164 11.02 8.74 -6.67
N ALA A 165 10.59 7.66 -6.04
CA ALA A 165 9.85 7.69 -4.78
C ALA A 165 10.57 6.84 -3.71
N SER A 166 10.43 7.23 -2.45
CA SER A 166 10.87 6.46 -1.31
C SER A 166 9.66 5.89 -0.55
N VAL A 167 9.81 4.66 -0.07
CA VAL A 167 8.78 3.98 0.74
C VAL A 167 9.43 3.43 2.00
N VAL A 168 8.76 3.64 3.12
CA VAL A 168 9.10 3.02 4.41
C VAL A 168 7.85 2.33 4.95
N ASN A 169 8.02 1.09 5.39
CA ASN A 169 6.99 0.38 6.15
C ASN A 169 7.54 0.02 7.53
N LEU A 170 6.69 0.12 8.53
CA LEU A 170 6.94 -0.34 9.88
C LEU A 170 5.78 -1.24 10.29
N GLN A 171 6.08 -2.37 10.94
CA GLN A 171 5.09 -3.27 11.48
C GLN A 171 5.41 -3.61 12.92
N TYR A 172 4.40 -3.53 13.78
CA TYR A 172 4.46 -3.99 15.17
C TYR A 172 3.48 -5.14 15.38
N LYS A 173 4.01 -6.32 15.70
CA LYS A 173 3.23 -7.52 16.05
C LYS A 173 2.89 -7.44 17.55
N PHE A 174 1.63 -7.41 17.88
CA PHE A 174 1.18 -7.46 19.27
C PHE A 174 0.59 -8.84 19.65
N SER A 175 0.45 -9.72 18.65
CA SER A 175 0.20 -11.16 18.84
C SER A 175 0.69 -11.93 17.61
N ASP A 176 0.62 -13.26 17.66
CA ASP A 176 0.99 -14.12 16.53
C ASP A 176 0.09 -13.93 15.32
N LEU A 177 -1.16 -13.51 15.54
CA LEU A 177 -2.17 -13.33 14.49
C LEU A 177 -2.42 -11.89 14.11
N TYR A 178 -1.93 -10.91 14.89
CA TYR A 178 -2.28 -9.51 14.65
C TYR A 178 -1.10 -8.57 14.75
N ALA A 179 -1.09 -7.59 13.87
CA ALA A 179 -0.11 -6.52 13.85
C ALA A 179 -0.75 -5.17 13.51
N ILE A 180 -0.03 -4.09 13.82
CA ILE A 180 -0.28 -2.76 13.28
C ILE A 180 0.82 -2.47 12.26
N GLY A 181 0.42 -2.07 11.05
CA GLY A 181 1.33 -1.68 9.97
C GLY A 181 1.24 -0.19 9.68
N GLY A 182 2.37 0.48 9.60
CA GLY A 182 2.50 1.84 9.09
C GLY A 182 3.13 1.84 7.71
N TYR A 183 2.61 2.65 6.80
CA TYR A 183 3.12 2.86 5.46
C TYR A 183 3.38 4.34 5.25
N PHE A 184 4.54 4.68 4.75
CA PHE A 184 4.92 6.01 4.33
C PHE A 184 5.51 5.95 2.93
N ARG A 185 5.02 6.79 2.03
CA ARG A 185 5.57 6.99 0.69
C ARG A 185 5.72 8.48 0.43
N HIS A 186 6.84 8.85 -0.14
CA HIS A 186 7.09 10.20 -0.61
C HIS A 186 7.63 10.17 -2.05
N ASP A 187 7.01 10.97 -2.90
CA ASP A 187 7.44 11.26 -4.27
C ASP A 187 7.28 12.77 -4.55
N PRO A 188 7.82 13.31 -5.67
CA PRO A 188 7.73 14.75 -5.97
C PRO A 188 6.31 15.30 -6.02
N ASN A 189 5.32 14.47 -6.31
CA ASN A 189 3.94 14.89 -6.55
C ASN A 189 3.02 14.58 -5.36
N SER A 190 3.43 13.66 -4.47
CA SER A 190 2.57 13.22 -3.36
C SER A 190 3.32 12.67 -2.17
N THR A 191 2.66 12.73 -1.01
CA THR A 191 3.07 12.03 0.20
C THR A 191 1.88 11.23 0.72
N ILE A 192 2.07 9.96 1.01
CA ILE A 192 1.04 9.04 1.48
C ILE A 192 1.44 8.50 2.86
N TYR A 193 0.51 8.54 3.80
CA TYR A 193 0.60 7.85 5.09
C TYR A 193 -0.60 6.92 5.21
N ALA A 194 -0.36 5.68 5.65
CA ALA A 194 -1.44 4.79 6.01
C ALA A 194 -1.10 4.05 7.30
N LEU A 195 -2.12 3.77 8.08
CA LEU A 195 -2.05 2.96 9.29
C LEU A 195 -3.09 1.84 9.18
N ASN A 196 -2.65 0.60 9.28
CA ASN A 196 -3.47 -0.58 9.06
C ASN A 196 -3.39 -1.54 10.24
N VAL A 197 -4.52 -2.15 10.59
CA VAL A 197 -4.55 -3.36 11.40
C VAL A 197 -4.45 -4.54 10.45
N ARG A 198 -3.54 -5.47 10.73
CA ARG A 198 -3.22 -6.64 9.91
C ARG A 198 -3.58 -7.92 10.63
N TYR A 199 -4.22 -8.84 9.94
CA TYR A 199 -4.32 -10.23 10.31
C TYR A 199 -3.21 -11.01 9.61
N LEU A 200 -2.44 -11.78 10.38
CA LEU A 200 -1.29 -12.57 9.93
C LEU A 200 -1.70 -14.05 9.81
N PHE A 201 -1.18 -14.77 8.80
CA PHE A 201 -1.52 -16.18 8.56
C PHE A 201 -0.38 -16.95 7.90
#